data_3a28472d5f7ec30343b6f7eccbba68bb
#
_entry.id   3a28472d5f7ec30343b6f7eccbba68bb
#
_cell.length_a   1.000
_cell.length_b   1.000
_cell.length_c   1.000
_cell.angle_alpha   90.00
_cell.angle_beta   90.00
_cell.angle_gamma   90.00
#
_symmetry.space_group_name_H-M   'P 1'
#
loop_
_entity.id
_entity.type
_entity.pdbx_description
1 polymer ?
#
loop_
_entity_poly.entity_id
_entity_poly.type
_entity_poly.pdbx_seq_one_letter_code
_entity_poly.pdbx_strand_id
1 'polypeptide(L)'
;MKKRTFKKVGISVSEPPDEDLEKNGLTIYHLRDFIVELTRFLISNNTQIIYGGALNYNLGKINFTQILIELAENYYAGYSKQKSNIPVPLLINYSAYPYCRYIKENEAKIKANLKIKDKKYLVGFKFFPENCEGIEEEKCKYLSEMRKAMSEYEDSRILVGGKLKGECGYSGILEEALYAIQNKKPLFLIGAFGGATKEIIKLLKGEESEFLNKDIDGLKVKEIIKPHLLSNNKLNPLSLEENNKLFQSKNIHELVFLILKGIK
;
A
#
# COMPACT_ATOMS: atom_id res chain seq x y z
N MET A 1 19.09 -22.34 14.79
CA MET A 1 18.75 -20.93 14.58
C MET A 1 17.33 -20.84 14.03
N LYS A 2 16.37 -20.23 14.74
CA LYS A 2 15.04 -19.94 14.18
C LYS A 2 15.21 -19.00 13.00
N LYS A 3 14.73 -19.40 11.80
CA LYS A 3 14.63 -18.48 10.65
C LYS A 3 13.82 -17.25 11.11
N ARG A 4 14.44 -16.07 11.17
CA ARG A 4 13.70 -14.82 11.38
C ARG A 4 12.74 -14.67 10.21
N THR A 5 11.46 -14.78 10.46
CA THR A 5 10.41 -14.45 9.49
C THR A 5 10.31 -12.93 9.43
N PHE A 6 10.56 -12.35 8.28
CA PHE A 6 10.34 -10.93 8.04
C PHE A 6 8.84 -10.65 7.93
N LYS A 7 8.38 -9.54 8.50
CA LYS A 7 7.02 -9.07 8.27
C LYS A 7 6.90 -8.52 6.85
N LYS A 8 5.77 -8.75 6.22
CA LYS A 8 5.43 -8.28 4.88
C LYS A 8 4.28 -7.29 5.01
N VAL A 9 4.52 -6.03 4.69
CA VAL A 9 3.56 -4.95 4.89
C VAL A 9 3.15 -4.35 3.56
N GLY A 10 1.87 -4.46 3.24
CA GLY A 10 1.26 -3.79 2.10
C GLY A 10 1.06 -2.30 2.40
N ILE A 11 1.41 -1.45 1.45
CA ILE A 11 1.11 -0.02 1.48
C ILE A 11 0.21 0.29 0.30
N SER A 12 -0.96 0.86 0.58
CA SER A 12 -1.87 1.42 -0.42
C SER A 12 -1.82 2.93 -0.30
N VAL A 13 -1.29 3.60 -1.29
CA VAL A 13 -1.23 5.06 -1.34
C VAL A 13 -1.47 5.55 -2.76
N SER A 14 -2.30 6.57 -2.88
CA SER A 14 -2.43 7.38 -4.08
C SER A 14 -2.93 8.77 -3.70
N GLU A 15 -2.82 9.71 -4.64
CA GLU A 15 -3.22 11.09 -4.42
C GLU A 15 -4.73 11.17 -4.10
N PRO A 16 -5.12 11.71 -2.93
CA PRO A 16 -6.52 12.01 -2.63
C PRO A 16 -6.96 13.27 -3.38
N PRO A 17 -8.25 13.63 -3.36
CA PRO A 17 -8.71 14.94 -3.81
C PRO A 17 -7.97 16.07 -3.08
N ASP A 18 -7.52 17.10 -3.82
CA ASP A 18 -6.79 18.24 -3.24
C ASP A 18 -7.61 18.93 -2.12
N GLU A 19 -8.93 19.06 -2.29
CA GLU A 19 -9.84 19.62 -1.28
C GLU A 19 -9.80 18.90 0.06
N ASP A 20 -9.60 17.58 0.08
CA ASP A 20 -9.51 16.80 1.31
C ASP A 20 -8.21 17.11 2.07
N LEU A 21 -7.12 17.33 1.35
CA LEU A 21 -5.85 17.75 1.94
C LEU A 21 -5.97 19.18 2.50
N GLU A 22 -6.49 20.10 1.71
CA GLU A 22 -6.64 21.52 2.07
C GLU A 22 -7.52 21.70 3.32
N LYS A 23 -8.67 21.00 3.42
CA LYS A 23 -9.53 20.98 4.62
C LYS A 23 -8.78 20.60 5.89
N ASN A 24 -7.72 19.81 5.77
CA ASN A 24 -6.88 19.41 6.88
C ASN A 24 -5.59 20.26 7.03
N GLY A 25 -5.41 21.29 6.20
CA GLY A 25 -4.19 22.10 6.17
C GLY A 25 -2.98 21.31 5.71
N LEU A 26 -3.19 20.31 4.86
CA LEU A 26 -2.16 19.43 4.31
C LEU A 26 -1.99 19.66 2.82
N THR A 27 -0.90 19.17 2.27
CA THR A 27 -0.62 19.15 0.82
C THR A 27 -0.18 17.74 0.43
N ILE A 28 -0.10 17.49 -0.87
CA ILE A 28 0.44 16.23 -1.39
C ILE A 28 1.89 15.96 -0.94
N TYR A 29 2.66 17.00 -0.63
CA TYR A 29 4.03 16.87 -0.12
C TYR A 29 4.06 16.34 1.31
N HIS A 30 3.07 16.67 2.16
CA HIS A 30 2.94 16.06 3.50
C HIS A 30 2.63 14.56 3.39
N LEU A 31 1.82 14.15 2.41
CA LEU A 31 1.57 12.73 2.14
C LEU A 31 2.85 12.03 1.68
N ARG A 32 3.63 12.64 0.79
CA ARG A 32 4.94 12.14 0.36
C ARG A 32 5.88 11.96 1.55
N ASP A 33 5.99 12.96 2.40
CA ASP A 33 6.91 12.96 3.54
C ASP A 33 6.49 11.88 4.56
N PHE A 34 5.18 11.70 4.78
CA PHE A 34 4.67 10.58 5.58
C PHE A 34 5.10 9.22 5.01
N ILE A 35 4.93 8.99 3.70
CA ILE A 35 5.32 7.74 3.05
C ILE A 35 6.82 7.50 3.11
N VAL A 36 7.62 8.55 2.94
CA VAL A 36 9.09 8.49 3.08
C VAL A 36 9.46 8.02 4.49
N GLU A 37 8.95 8.69 5.53
CA GLU A 37 9.29 8.34 6.91
C GLU A 37 8.75 6.96 7.30
N LEU A 38 7.50 6.64 6.98
CA LEU A 38 6.93 5.32 7.21
C LEU A 38 7.80 4.23 6.61
N THR A 39 8.18 4.38 5.34
CA THR A 39 8.98 3.38 4.61
C THR A 39 10.35 3.21 5.23
N ARG A 40 11.03 4.29 5.59
CA ARG A 40 12.34 4.26 6.26
C ARG A 40 12.28 3.46 7.56
N PHE A 41 11.27 3.72 8.39
CA PHE A 41 11.08 3.00 9.65
C PHE A 41 10.68 1.53 9.44
N LEU A 42 9.82 1.22 8.48
CA LEU A 42 9.47 -0.17 8.16
C LEU A 42 10.70 -0.97 7.72
N ILE A 43 11.48 -0.45 6.76
CA ILE A 43 12.68 -1.13 6.27
C ILE A 43 13.71 -1.29 7.40
N SER A 44 13.92 -0.28 8.24
CA SER A 44 14.86 -0.35 9.38
C SER A 44 14.43 -1.37 10.45
N ASN A 45 13.14 -1.71 10.51
CA ASN A 45 12.61 -2.79 11.34
C ASN A 45 12.54 -4.15 10.61
N ASN A 46 13.32 -4.34 9.55
CA ASN A 46 13.40 -5.56 8.77
C ASN A 46 12.06 -5.98 8.15
N THR A 47 11.29 -5.03 7.69
CA THR A 47 10.01 -5.27 7.02
C THR A 47 10.19 -5.26 5.50
N GLN A 48 9.59 -6.24 4.83
CA GLN A 48 9.46 -6.24 3.38
C GLN A 48 8.22 -5.44 2.98
N ILE A 49 8.38 -4.50 2.07
CA ILE A 49 7.30 -3.66 1.57
C ILE A 49 6.63 -4.34 0.37
N ILE A 50 5.30 -4.38 0.38
CA ILE A 50 4.47 -4.84 -0.74
C ILE A 50 3.71 -3.64 -1.28
N TYR A 51 3.89 -3.33 -2.54
CA TYR A 51 3.29 -2.16 -3.16
C TYR A 51 2.76 -2.45 -4.56
N GLY A 52 1.54 -2.01 -4.86
CA GLY A 52 0.94 -2.05 -6.20
C GLY A 52 1.02 -0.68 -6.85
N GLY A 53 1.85 -0.53 -7.88
CA GLY A 53 1.96 0.76 -8.55
C GLY A 53 2.79 0.73 -9.84
N ALA A 54 2.51 1.72 -10.70
CA ALA A 54 3.21 1.90 -11.97
C ALA A 54 4.56 2.62 -11.77
N LEU A 55 5.59 2.13 -12.46
CA LEU A 55 6.90 2.79 -12.55
C LEU A 55 6.97 3.67 -13.81
N ASN A 56 5.91 4.40 -14.12
CA ASN A 56 5.90 5.33 -15.24
C ASN A 56 6.01 6.75 -14.73
N TYR A 57 7.05 7.47 -15.15
CA TYR A 57 7.35 8.83 -14.69
C TYR A 57 6.33 9.88 -15.12
N ASN A 58 5.41 9.54 -16.00
CA ASN A 58 4.43 10.47 -16.57
C ASN A 58 3.06 10.44 -15.87
N LEU A 59 2.90 9.66 -14.81
CA LEU A 59 1.62 9.48 -14.10
C LEU A 59 1.61 10.23 -12.76
N GLY A 60 0.85 11.32 -12.70
CA GLY A 60 0.56 12.05 -11.47
C GLY A 60 1.64 13.05 -11.03
N LYS A 61 1.36 13.76 -9.93
CA LYS A 61 2.27 14.74 -9.32
C LYS A 61 3.44 14.07 -8.59
N ILE A 62 3.21 12.88 -8.02
CA ILE A 62 4.19 12.10 -7.24
C ILE A 62 4.17 10.64 -7.67
N ASN A 63 5.33 10.10 -8.00
CA ASN A 63 5.48 8.67 -8.27
C ASN A 63 5.93 7.93 -7.00
N PHE A 64 4.98 7.38 -6.25
CA PHE A 64 5.27 6.63 -5.03
C PHE A 64 6.09 5.35 -5.29
N THR A 65 5.91 4.68 -6.44
CA THR A 65 6.72 3.51 -6.81
C THR A 65 8.20 3.87 -6.88
N GLN A 66 8.53 4.98 -7.52
CA GLN A 66 9.91 5.46 -7.63
C GLN A 66 10.48 5.80 -6.25
N ILE A 67 9.73 6.53 -5.42
CA ILE A 67 10.15 6.87 -4.05
C ILE A 67 10.50 5.63 -3.25
N LEU A 68 9.66 4.60 -3.29
CA LEU A 68 9.88 3.35 -2.56
C LEU A 68 11.14 2.61 -3.05
N ILE A 69 11.40 2.62 -4.37
CA ILE A 69 12.62 2.05 -4.96
C ILE A 69 13.86 2.82 -4.48
N GLU A 70 13.86 4.15 -4.59
CA GLU A 70 14.97 4.99 -4.15
C GLU A 70 15.27 4.83 -2.65
N LEU A 71 14.25 4.70 -1.82
CA LEU A 71 14.42 4.44 -0.39
C LEU A 71 15.04 3.07 -0.12
N ALA A 72 14.65 2.04 -0.88
CA ALA A 72 15.25 0.71 -0.76
C ALA A 72 16.72 0.73 -1.18
N GLU A 73 17.08 1.44 -2.25
CA GLU A 73 18.45 1.62 -2.72
C GLU A 73 19.32 2.35 -1.68
N ASN A 74 18.83 3.50 -1.20
CA ASN A 74 19.54 4.32 -0.23
C ASN A 74 19.77 3.57 1.10
N TYR A 75 18.75 2.84 1.56
CA TYR A 75 18.86 2.03 2.77
C TYR A 75 19.92 0.94 2.59
N TYR A 76 19.88 0.22 1.48
CA TYR A 76 20.86 -0.83 1.20
C TYR A 76 22.29 -0.29 1.08
N ALA A 77 22.48 0.84 0.41
CA ALA A 77 23.77 1.48 0.27
C ALA A 77 24.38 1.86 1.62
N GLY A 78 23.56 2.41 2.53
CA GLY A 78 23.97 2.75 3.90
C GLY A 78 24.29 1.53 4.78
N TYR A 79 23.58 0.42 4.59
CA TYR A 79 23.71 -0.79 5.41
C TYR A 79 24.64 -1.86 4.84
N SER A 80 25.17 -1.68 3.62
CA SER A 80 26.01 -2.69 2.95
C SER A 80 27.26 -3.08 3.74
N LYS A 81 27.66 -2.27 4.73
CA LYS A 81 28.78 -2.52 5.65
C LYS A 81 28.42 -3.36 6.88
N GLN A 82 27.15 -3.41 7.26
CA GLN A 82 26.64 -4.14 8.43
C GLN A 82 25.86 -5.38 7.97
N LYS A 83 26.55 -6.34 7.40
CA LYS A 83 25.96 -7.59 6.90
C LYS A 83 25.13 -8.30 7.97
N SER A 84 23.92 -8.67 7.65
CA SER A 84 23.41 -10.04 7.90
C SER A 84 21.93 -10.10 8.02
N ASN A 85 20.97 -9.63 7.89
CA ASN A 85 19.55 -10.01 8.05
C ASN A 85 18.54 -8.99 7.47
N ILE A 86 18.88 -8.41 6.33
CA ILE A 86 17.93 -7.57 5.59
C ILE A 86 17.07 -8.50 4.73
N PRO A 87 15.72 -8.37 4.73
CA PRO A 87 14.88 -9.10 3.77
C PRO A 87 15.27 -8.68 2.35
N VAL A 88 15.48 -9.65 1.50
CA VAL A 88 15.76 -9.39 0.08
C VAL A 88 14.79 -10.23 -0.74
N PRO A 89 13.99 -9.58 -1.60
CA PRO A 89 13.90 -8.13 -1.85
C PRO A 89 13.31 -7.33 -0.69
N LEU A 90 13.74 -6.06 -0.55
CA LEU A 90 13.16 -5.10 0.42
C LEU A 90 11.77 -4.63 0.00
N LEU A 91 11.56 -4.49 -1.29
CA LEU A 91 10.32 -4.10 -1.92
C LEU A 91 9.90 -5.16 -2.94
N ILE A 92 8.64 -5.54 -2.93
CA ILE A 92 8.01 -6.26 -4.04
C ILE A 92 6.97 -5.32 -4.66
N ASN A 93 7.24 -4.93 -5.90
CA ASN A 93 6.31 -4.14 -6.69
C ASN A 93 5.43 -5.06 -7.54
N TYR A 94 4.13 -4.92 -7.38
CA TYR A 94 3.13 -5.58 -8.20
C TYR A 94 2.66 -4.58 -9.26
N SER A 95 2.59 -5.01 -10.51
CA SER A 95 2.19 -4.15 -11.61
C SER A 95 1.28 -4.92 -12.57
N ALA A 96 0.10 -4.37 -12.83
CA ALA A 96 -0.84 -4.94 -13.77
C ALA A 96 -0.69 -4.33 -15.17
N TYR A 97 -1.18 -5.03 -16.18
CA TYR A 97 -1.32 -4.51 -17.54
C TYR A 97 -2.29 -3.30 -17.56
N PRO A 98 -1.99 -2.22 -18.30
CA PRO A 98 -0.85 -2.06 -19.20
C PRO A 98 0.42 -1.49 -18.53
N TYR A 99 0.38 -1.18 -17.23
CA TYR A 99 1.46 -0.46 -16.50
C TYR A 99 2.74 -1.27 -16.36
N CYS A 100 2.65 -2.59 -16.37
CA CYS A 100 3.82 -3.47 -16.31
C CYS A 100 4.68 -3.40 -17.59
N ARG A 101 4.14 -2.94 -18.74
CA ARG A 101 4.87 -2.85 -20.01
C ARG A 101 6.17 -2.07 -19.89
N TYR A 102 6.11 -0.89 -19.25
CA TYR A 102 7.30 -0.07 -19.07
C TYR A 102 8.43 -0.82 -18.35
N ILE A 103 8.07 -1.55 -17.29
CA ILE A 103 9.06 -2.33 -16.52
C ILE A 103 9.60 -3.46 -17.40
N LYS A 104 8.75 -4.14 -18.15
CA LYS A 104 9.11 -5.26 -19.02
C LYS A 104 10.02 -4.84 -20.16
N GLU A 105 9.71 -3.74 -20.83
CA GLU A 105 10.51 -3.15 -21.90
C GLU A 105 11.89 -2.67 -21.44
N ASN A 106 11.99 -2.21 -20.19
CA ASN A 106 13.22 -1.72 -19.59
C ASN A 106 13.84 -2.69 -18.57
N GLU A 107 13.39 -3.94 -18.53
CA GLU A 107 13.69 -4.91 -17.47
C GLU A 107 15.20 -5.09 -17.24
N ALA A 108 15.96 -5.25 -18.30
CA ALA A 108 17.41 -5.46 -18.21
C ALA A 108 18.11 -4.27 -17.53
N LYS A 109 17.77 -3.04 -17.90
CA LYS A 109 18.33 -1.82 -17.35
C LYS A 109 17.92 -1.63 -15.88
N ILE A 110 16.62 -1.80 -15.58
CA ILE A 110 16.07 -1.67 -14.23
C ILE A 110 16.71 -2.72 -13.31
N LYS A 111 16.75 -3.98 -13.74
CA LYS A 111 17.36 -5.06 -12.94
C LYS A 111 18.87 -4.90 -12.77
N ALA A 112 19.59 -4.37 -13.75
CA ALA A 112 21.02 -4.10 -13.62
C ALA A 112 21.31 -3.09 -12.50
N ASN A 113 20.50 -2.02 -12.42
CA ASN A 113 20.65 -0.98 -11.40
C ASN A 113 20.28 -1.49 -9.99
N LEU A 114 19.30 -2.42 -9.89
CA LEU A 114 18.79 -2.94 -8.62
C LEU A 114 19.46 -4.24 -8.17
N LYS A 115 20.47 -4.71 -8.91
CA LYS A 115 21.17 -5.97 -8.61
C LYS A 115 22.14 -5.80 -7.46
N ILE A 116 22.01 -6.65 -6.47
CA ILE A 116 22.97 -6.84 -5.40
C ILE A 116 23.73 -8.15 -5.57
N LYS A 117 24.78 -8.36 -4.76
CA LYS A 117 25.61 -9.58 -4.82
C LYS A 117 24.76 -10.87 -4.91
N ASP A 118 25.29 -11.87 -5.59
CA ASP A 118 24.75 -13.24 -5.67
C ASP A 118 23.37 -13.37 -6.35
N LYS A 119 23.14 -12.61 -7.43
CA LYS A 119 21.89 -12.65 -8.22
C LYS A 119 20.62 -12.26 -7.42
N LYS A 120 20.79 -11.60 -6.28
CA LYS A 120 19.67 -11.04 -5.52
C LYS A 120 19.32 -9.64 -6.03
N TYR A 121 18.06 -9.26 -5.92
CA TYR A 121 17.55 -7.95 -6.29
C TYR A 121 16.94 -7.25 -5.08
N LEU A 122 17.17 -5.93 -4.98
CA LEU A 122 16.54 -5.11 -3.94
C LEU A 122 15.04 -5.01 -4.11
N VAL A 123 14.59 -5.00 -5.37
CA VAL A 123 13.19 -4.94 -5.74
C VAL A 123 12.82 -6.16 -6.55
N GLY A 124 11.78 -6.86 -6.13
CA GLY A 124 11.12 -7.89 -6.91
C GLY A 124 9.96 -7.27 -7.69
N PHE A 125 9.75 -7.73 -8.91
CA PHE A 125 8.60 -7.36 -9.72
C PHE A 125 7.68 -8.56 -9.94
N LYS A 126 6.37 -8.34 -9.80
CA LYS A 126 5.34 -9.30 -10.13
C LYS A 126 4.34 -8.67 -11.10
N PHE A 127 4.02 -9.35 -12.17
CA PHE A 127 3.17 -8.84 -13.24
C PHE A 127 1.85 -9.58 -13.32
N PHE A 128 0.80 -8.86 -13.75
CA PHE A 128 -0.55 -9.40 -13.96
C PHE A 128 -1.10 -8.93 -15.31
N PRO A 129 -1.24 -9.83 -16.28
CA PRO A 129 -0.82 -11.24 -16.22
C PRO A 129 0.70 -11.39 -16.11
N GLU A 130 1.20 -12.58 -15.75
CA GLU A 130 2.60 -12.84 -15.41
C GLU A 130 3.60 -12.44 -16.50
N ASN A 131 3.23 -12.62 -17.76
CA ASN A 131 4.02 -12.20 -18.93
C ASN A 131 3.84 -10.72 -19.29
N CYS A 132 2.92 -10.00 -18.64
CA CYS A 132 2.51 -8.64 -18.97
C CYS A 132 1.92 -8.49 -20.41
N GLU A 133 1.43 -9.57 -20.98
CA GLU A 133 0.74 -9.59 -22.27
C GLU A 133 -0.76 -9.67 -22.00
N GLY A 134 -1.43 -8.54 -22.04
CA GLY A 134 -2.85 -8.41 -21.75
C GLY A 134 -3.58 -7.62 -22.85
N ILE A 135 -4.89 -7.60 -22.74
CA ILE A 135 -5.78 -6.79 -23.60
C ILE A 135 -6.41 -5.67 -22.75
N GLU A 136 -6.67 -4.53 -23.37
CA GLU A 136 -7.13 -3.33 -22.66
C GLU A 136 -8.50 -3.53 -21.99
N GLU A 137 -9.36 -4.30 -22.60
CA GLU A 137 -10.71 -4.63 -22.11
C GLU A 137 -10.67 -5.40 -20.79
N GLU A 138 -9.60 -6.14 -20.52
CA GLU A 138 -9.43 -6.92 -19.29
C GLU A 138 -8.56 -6.21 -18.22
N LYS A 139 -8.15 -4.96 -18.43
CA LYS A 139 -7.23 -4.30 -17.49
C LYS A 139 -7.76 -4.24 -16.07
N CYS A 140 -9.05 -4.08 -15.88
CA CYS A 140 -9.65 -4.05 -14.54
C CYS A 140 -9.57 -5.42 -13.85
N LYS A 141 -9.75 -6.50 -14.59
CA LYS A 141 -9.53 -7.87 -14.12
C LYS A 141 -8.07 -8.07 -13.66
N TYR A 142 -7.09 -7.66 -14.47
CA TYR A 142 -5.68 -7.77 -14.08
C TYR A 142 -5.33 -6.93 -12.85
N LEU A 143 -5.94 -5.74 -12.69
CA LEU A 143 -5.79 -4.92 -11.50
C LEU A 143 -6.38 -5.61 -10.27
N SER A 144 -7.55 -6.24 -10.38
CA SER A 144 -8.20 -6.98 -9.29
C SER A 144 -7.38 -8.22 -8.91
N GLU A 145 -6.92 -9.00 -9.89
CA GLU A 145 -6.04 -10.16 -9.65
C GLU A 145 -4.74 -9.75 -8.93
N MET A 146 -4.14 -8.66 -9.35
CA MET A 146 -2.95 -8.09 -8.71
C MET A 146 -3.22 -7.73 -7.24
N ARG A 147 -4.32 -7.01 -6.93
CA ARG A 147 -4.67 -6.59 -5.57
C ARG A 147 -4.98 -7.78 -4.67
N LYS A 148 -5.69 -8.77 -5.21
CA LYS A 148 -5.96 -10.03 -4.52
C LYS A 148 -4.66 -10.75 -4.16
N ALA A 149 -3.75 -10.91 -5.12
CA ALA A 149 -2.46 -11.56 -4.92
C ALA A 149 -1.57 -10.81 -3.90
N MET A 150 -1.60 -9.48 -3.88
CA MET A 150 -0.92 -8.70 -2.83
C MET A 150 -1.48 -9.02 -1.45
N SER A 151 -2.81 -8.99 -1.29
CA SER A 151 -3.47 -9.25 -0.01
C SER A 151 -3.24 -10.68 0.50
N GLU A 152 -3.12 -11.67 -0.38
CA GLU A 152 -2.77 -13.04 0.00
C GLU A 152 -1.32 -13.16 0.51
N TYR A 153 -0.41 -12.37 -0.05
CA TYR A 153 1.02 -12.46 0.23
C TYR A 153 1.46 -11.67 1.47
N GLU A 154 0.81 -10.54 1.78
CA GLU A 154 1.17 -9.68 2.90
C GLU A 154 0.69 -10.19 4.25
N ASP A 155 1.29 -9.68 5.34
CA ASP A 155 0.89 -9.96 6.72
C ASP A 155 -0.03 -8.88 7.31
N SER A 156 0.04 -7.66 6.79
CA SER A 156 -0.80 -6.51 7.16
C SER A 156 -0.83 -5.47 6.06
N ARG A 157 -1.80 -4.55 6.09
CA ARG A 157 -1.95 -3.48 5.11
C ARG A 157 -2.15 -2.12 5.75
N ILE A 158 -1.52 -1.11 5.16
CA ILE A 158 -1.63 0.31 5.53
C ILE A 158 -2.31 1.04 4.37
N LEU A 159 -3.38 1.80 4.66
CA LEU A 159 -4.12 2.59 3.68
C LEU A 159 -3.95 4.08 3.96
N VAL A 160 -3.65 4.86 2.91
CA VAL A 160 -3.41 6.30 3.03
C VAL A 160 -3.98 7.05 1.82
N GLY A 161 -4.78 8.07 2.06
CA GLY A 161 -5.34 8.92 1.00
C GLY A 161 -6.20 8.15 0.01
N GLY A 162 -5.91 8.31 -1.26
CA GLY A 162 -6.50 7.54 -2.35
C GLY A 162 -7.62 8.23 -3.11
N LYS A 163 -7.68 7.94 -4.41
CA LYS A 163 -8.74 8.43 -5.29
C LYS A 163 -10.08 7.78 -4.92
N LEU A 164 -11.16 8.57 -4.89
CA LEU A 164 -12.52 8.07 -4.68
C LEU A 164 -12.99 7.21 -5.86
N LYS A 165 -12.52 7.54 -7.06
CA LYS A 165 -12.82 6.80 -8.28
C LYS A 165 -11.54 6.60 -9.08
N GLY A 166 -11.20 5.35 -9.36
CA GLY A 166 -10.09 4.96 -10.22
C GLY A 166 -10.54 4.65 -11.65
N GLU A 167 -9.65 4.07 -12.43
CA GLU A 167 -9.87 3.76 -13.84
C GLU A 167 -10.96 2.69 -14.09
N CYS A 168 -11.18 1.81 -13.11
CA CYS A 168 -12.21 0.78 -13.18
C CYS A 168 -13.58 1.26 -12.64
N GLY A 169 -13.76 2.57 -12.48
CA GLY A 169 -15.03 3.13 -11.98
C GLY A 169 -15.19 3.10 -10.46
N TYR A 170 -14.24 2.52 -9.73
CA TYR A 170 -14.22 2.43 -8.28
C TYR A 170 -12.81 2.71 -7.73
N SER A 171 -12.69 2.88 -6.42
CA SER A 171 -11.41 3.12 -5.75
C SER A 171 -10.59 1.85 -5.63
N GLY A 172 -9.35 1.86 -6.12
CA GLY A 172 -8.44 0.72 -5.94
C GLY A 172 -8.05 0.50 -4.47
N ILE A 173 -7.94 1.57 -3.67
CA ILE A 173 -7.69 1.47 -2.23
C ILE A 173 -8.85 0.80 -1.50
N LEU A 174 -10.10 1.06 -1.91
CA LEU A 174 -11.27 0.37 -1.37
C LEU A 174 -11.20 -1.13 -1.66
N GLU A 175 -10.91 -1.51 -2.90
CA GLU A 175 -10.78 -2.93 -3.26
C GLU A 175 -9.67 -3.64 -2.48
N GLU A 176 -8.51 -2.99 -2.33
CA GLU A 176 -7.41 -3.51 -1.51
C GLU A 176 -7.81 -3.67 -0.02
N ALA A 177 -8.62 -2.75 0.52
CA ALA A 177 -9.16 -2.87 1.86
C ALA A 177 -10.11 -4.07 2.01
N LEU A 178 -11.01 -4.27 1.02
CA LEU A 178 -11.94 -5.39 1.03
C LEU A 178 -11.21 -6.73 0.99
N TYR A 179 -10.19 -6.89 0.14
CA TYR A 179 -9.38 -8.11 0.11
C TYR A 179 -8.60 -8.30 1.42
N ALA A 180 -8.05 -7.24 2.02
CA ALA A 180 -7.37 -7.33 3.30
C ALA A 180 -8.32 -7.82 4.41
N ILE A 181 -9.55 -7.31 4.46
CA ILE A 181 -10.58 -7.73 5.40
C ILE A 181 -10.96 -9.20 5.18
N GLN A 182 -11.24 -9.61 3.95
CA GLN A 182 -11.57 -11.01 3.62
C GLN A 182 -10.45 -11.98 3.99
N ASN A 183 -9.20 -11.58 3.77
CA ASN A 183 -8.02 -12.35 4.12
C ASN A 183 -7.60 -12.21 5.59
N LYS A 184 -8.43 -11.52 6.42
CA LYS A 184 -8.20 -11.30 7.86
C LYS A 184 -6.84 -10.66 8.15
N LYS A 185 -6.38 -9.77 7.28
CA LYS A 185 -5.13 -9.05 7.47
C LYS A 185 -5.35 -7.83 8.36
N PRO A 186 -4.48 -7.57 9.36
CA PRO A 186 -4.50 -6.32 10.12
C PRO A 186 -4.48 -5.11 9.18
N LEU A 187 -5.41 -4.16 9.41
CA LEU A 187 -5.63 -3.01 8.57
C LEU A 187 -5.38 -1.72 9.35
N PHE A 188 -4.45 -0.89 8.88
CA PHE A 188 -4.10 0.40 9.46
C PHE A 188 -4.56 1.52 8.52
N LEU A 189 -5.40 2.41 9.02
CA LEU A 189 -6.07 3.44 8.22
C LEU A 189 -5.61 4.82 8.65
N ILE A 190 -4.98 5.57 7.74
CA ILE A 190 -4.48 6.92 8.01
C ILE A 190 -5.46 7.94 7.41
N GLY A 191 -6.34 8.46 8.26
CA GLY A 191 -7.47 9.27 7.81
C GLY A 191 -7.17 10.74 7.54
N ALA A 192 -6.10 11.28 8.11
CA ALA A 192 -5.76 12.71 8.01
C ALA A 192 -5.57 13.21 6.56
N PHE A 193 -5.16 12.33 5.66
CA PHE A 193 -4.96 12.66 4.24
C PHE A 193 -6.25 12.56 3.40
N GLY A 194 -7.40 12.22 4.00
CA GLY A 194 -8.68 12.18 3.28
C GLY A 194 -8.81 11.06 2.27
N GLY A 195 -9.54 11.34 1.19
CA GLY A 195 -9.75 10.43 0.07
C GLY A 195 -10.46 9.12 0.41
N ALA A 196 -10.18 8.08 -0.35
CA ALA A 196 -10.80 6.77 -0.19
C ALA A 196 -10.61 6.17 1.22
N THR A 197 -9.45 6.39 1.84
CA THR A 197 -9.17 5.91 3.19
C THR A 197 -10.13 6.52 4.21
N LYS A 198 -10.45 7.82 4.10
CA LYS A 198 -11.43 8.50 4.97
C LYS A 198 -12.83 7.93 4.79
N GLU A 199 -13.23 7.66 3.55
CA GLU A 199 -14.54 7.03 3.26
C GLU A 199 -14.63 5.60 3.83
N ILE A 200 -13.55 4.83 3.79
CA ILE A 200 -13.49 3.50 4.43
C ILE A 200 -13.61 3.62 5.96
N ILE A 201 -12.98 4.63 6.58
CA ILE A 201 -13.11 4.89 8.02
C ILE A 201 -14.57 5.21 8.38
N LYS A 202 -15.28 6.02 7.59
CA LYS A 202 -16.72 6.29 7.77
C LYS A 202 -17.54 4.99 7.74
N LEU A 203 -17.32 4.14 6.74
CA LEU A 203 -17.97 2.84 6.65
C LEU A 203 -17.78 1.98 7.91
N LEU A 204 -16.55 1.92 8.41
CA LEU A 204 -16.20 1.13 9.60
C LEU A 204 -16.78 1.71 10.89
N LYS A 205 -17.03 3.03 10.92
CA LYS A 205 -17.78 3.70 12.00
C LYS A 205 -19.29 3.56 11.89
N GLY A 206 -19.81 3.03 10.78
CA GLY A 206 -21.23 2.97 10.48
C GLY A 206 -21.81 4.31 10.03
N GLU A 207 -20.97 5.24 9.61
CA GLU A 207 -21.35 6.54 9.07
C GLU A 207 -21.70 6.43 7.58
N GLU A 208 -22.41 7.43 7.04
CA GLU A 208 -22.68 7.51 5.60
C GLU A 208 -21.39 7.68 4.81
N SER A 209 -21.26 6.93 3.72
CA SER A 209 -20.11 6.95 2.82
C SER A 209 -20.55 6.72 1.38
N GLU A 210 -19.83 7.34 0.44
CA GLU A 210 -20.02 7.14 -0.99
C GLU A 210 -19.83 5.68 -1.42
N PHE A 211 -19.17 4.87 -0.60
CA PHE A 211 -18.86 3.48 -0.90
C PHE A 211 -19.88 2.47 -0.40
N LEU A 212 -20.84 2.88 0.45
CA LEU A 212 -21.73 1.97 1.19
C LEU A 212 -22.47 0.97 0.28
N ASN A 213 -22.96 1.43 -0.87
CA ASN A 213 -23.76 0.63 -1.80
C ASN A 213 -22.97 0.22 -3.05
N LYS A 214 -21.65 0.26 -3.02
CA LYS A 214 -20.82 -0.17 -4.17
C LYS A 214 -20.73 -1.68 -4.23
N ASP A 215 -20.71 -2.18 -5.45
CA ASP A 215 -20.29 -3.54 -5.81
C ASP A 215 -19.00 -3.41 -6.62
N ILE A 216 -17.96 -4.10 -6.22
CA ILE A 216 -16.64 -4.06 -6.84
C ILE A 216 -16.29 -5.48 -7.23
N ASP A 217 -16.50 -5.81 -8.51
CA ASP A 217 -16.21 -7.15 -9.05
C ASP A 217 -16.79 -8.29 -8.20
N GLY A 218 -18.07 -8.15 -7.79
CA GLY A 218 -18.76 -9.07 -6.91
C GLY A 218 -18.47 -8.88 -5.41
N LEU A 219 -17.59 -7.95 -5.03
CA LEU A 219 -17.34 -7.57 -3.65
C LEU A 219 -18.39 -6.55 -3.19
N LYS A 220 -19.43 -7.00 -2.54
CA LYS A 220 -20.47 -6.12 -1.97
C LYS A 220 -19.93 -5.45 -0.71
N VAL A 221 -19.59 -4.18 -0.81
CA VAL A 221 -18.96 -3.39 0.26
C VAL A 221 -19.72 -3.52 1.57
N LYS A 222 -21.05 -3.31 1.55
CA LYS A 222 -21.90 -3.37 2.74
C LYS A 222 -21.83 -4.73 3.46
N GLU A 223 -21.81 -5.83 2.69
CA GLU A 223 -21.79 -7.18 3.26
C GLU A 223 -20.42 -7.51 3.89
N ILE A 224 -19.32 -7.05 3.27
CA ILE A 224 -17.96 -7.29 3.75
C ILE A 224 -17.65 -6.41 4.97
N ILE A 225 -18.08 -5.14 4.96
CA ILE A 225 -17.75 -4.18 6.02
C ILE A 225 -18.60 -4.37 7.27
N LYS A 226 -19.91 -4.72 7.14
CA LYS A 226 -20.85 -4.82 8.27
C LYS A 226 -20.34 -5.67 9.44
N PRO A 227 -19.72 -6.85 9.24
CA PRO A 227 -19.16 -7.63 10.34
C PRO A 227 -17.95 -6.98 11.02
N HIS A 228 -17.33 -5.99 10.38
CA HIS A 228 -16.08 -5.35 10.80
C HIS A 228 -16.27 -3.92 11.31
N LEU A 229 -17.49 -3.52 11.63
CA LEU A 229 -17.73 -2.23 12.29
C LEU A 229 -16.88 -2.12 13.56
N LEU A 230 -16.32 -0.93 13.80
CA LEU A 230 -15.39 -0.67 14.92
C LEU A 230 -16.01 -0.99 16.29
N SER A 231 -17.31 -0.94 16.41
CA SER A 231 -18.04 -1.34 17.63
C SER A 231 -17.93 -2.83 17.94
N ASN A 232 -17.66 -3.67 16.93
CA ASN A 232 -17.79 -5.12 17.03
C ASN A 232 -16.47 -5.88 16.80
N ASN A 233 -15.46 -5.25 16.19
CA ASN A 233 -14.26 -5.99 15.76
C ASN A 233 -12.99 -5.14 15.79
N LYS A 234 -11.85 -5.82 16.03
CA LYS A 234 -10.53 -5.21 15.96
C LYS A 234 -9.99 -5.31 14.53
N LEU A 235 -9.78 -4.18 13.87
CA LEU A 235 -9.14 -4.11 12.56
C LEU A 235 -7.66 -4.52 12.59
N ASN A 236 -7.02 -4.29 13.74
CA ASN A 236 -5.59 -4.50 13.97
C ASN A 236 -5.34 -4.64 15.48
N PRO A 237 -4.12 -4.93 15.94
CA PRO A 237 -3.81 -5.10 17.36
C PRO A 237 -3.91 -3.83 18.24
N LEU A 238 -4.12 -2.65 17.64
CA LEU A 238 -4.22 -1.39 18.39
C LEU A 238 -5.56 -1.29 19.13
N SER A 239 -5.59 -0.49 20.19
CA SER A 239 -6.82 -0.13 20.89
C SER A 239 -7.72 0.77 20.01
N LEU A 240 -8.98 0.91 20.39
CA LEU A 240 -9.90 1.83 19.71
C LEU A 240 -9.40 3.28 19.77
N GLU A 241 -8.86 3.71 20.90
CA GLU A 241 -8.26 5.05 21.07
C GLU A 241 -7.08 5.27 20.12
N GLU A 242 -6.19 4.29 20.01
CA GLU A 242 -5.04 4.34 19.12
C GLU A 242 -5.46 4.34 17.64
N ASN A 243 -6.47 3.57 17.27
CA ASN A 243 -7.05 3.64 15.94
C ASN A 243 -7.68 5.01 15.65
N ASN A 244 -8.36 5.62 16.63
CA ASN A 244 -8.88 6.98 16.47
C ASN A 244 -7.74 8.01 16.26
N LYS A 245 -6.59 7.83 16.90
CA LYS A 245 -5.39 8.63 16.62
C LYS A 245 -4.89 8.43 15.20
N LEU A 246 -4.83 7.19 14.69
CA LEU A 246 -4.50 6.93 13.28
C LEU A 246 -5.46 7.63 12.31
N PHE A 247 -6.75 7.69 12.65
CA PHE A 247 -7.76 8.32 11.80
C PHE A 247 -7.65 9.85 11.73
N GLN A 248 -7.10 10.49 12.76
CA GLN A 248 -7.20 11.96 12.94
C GLN A 248 -5.85 12.67 13.01
N SER A 249 -4.81 12.00 13.51
CA SER A 249 -3.51 12.64 13.74
C SER A 249 -2.85 13.05 12.43
N LYS A 250 -2.24 14.25 12.47
CA LYS A 250 -1.39 14.80 11.41
C LYS A 250 0.09 14.68 11.76
N ASN A 251 0.40 14.17 12.96
CA ASN A 251 1.77 14.00 13.43
C ASN A 251 2.37 12.72 12.84
N ILE A 252 3.31 12.88 11.91
CA ILE A 252 3.96 11.77 11.20
C ILE A 252 4.60 10.79 12.19
N HIS A 253 5.29 11.27 13.22
CA HIS A 253 5.97 10.40 14.18
C HIS A 253 4.99 9.58 15.03
N GLU A 254 3.86 10.18 15.44
CA GLU A 254 2.81 9.46 16.16
C GLU A 254 2.19 8.37 15.27
N LEU A 255 1.87 8.71 14.02
CA LEU A 255 1.33 7.75 13.06
C LEU A 255 2.28 6.57 12.83
N VAL A 256 3.56 6.84 12.57
CA VAL A 256 4.58 5.81 12.35
C VAL A 256 4.76 4.95 13.60
N PHE A 257 4.82 5.57 14.78
CA PHE A 257 4.93 4.83 16.05
C PHE A 257 3.77 3.85 16.25
N LEU A 258 2.53 4.31 16.05
CA LEU A 258 1.33 3.47 16.20
C LEU A 258 1.33 2.31 15.20
N ILE A 259 1.67 2.56 13.94
CA ILE A 259 1.78 1.50 12.93
C ILE A 259 2.81 0.45 13.34
N LEU A 260 4.02 0.88 13.72
CA LEU A 260 5.08 -0.03 14.15
C LEU A 260 4.70 -0.82 15.40
N LYS A 261 3.96 -0.21 16.34
CA LYS A 261 3.42 -0.89 17.52
C LYS A 261 2.44 -2.00 17.12
N GLY A 262 1.56 -1.73 16.15
CA GLY A 262 0.53 -2.68 15.74
C GLY A 262 1.05 -3.80 14.82
N ILE A 263 2.17 -3.61 14.13
CA ILE A 263 2.77 -4.63 13.25
C ILE A 263 3.60 -5.66 14.05
N LYS A 264 4.08 -5.32 15.23
CA LYS A 264 4.86 -6.23 16.09
C LYS A 264 4.07 -7.48 16.45
#